data_374000e65b56ece53a86d9ccac8c8f5d
#
_entry.id   374000e65b56ece53a86d9ccac8c8f5d
#
_cell.length_a   1.000
_cell.length_b   1.000
_cell.length_c   1.000
_cell.angle_alpha   90.00
_cell.angle_beta   90.00
_cell.angle_gamma   90.00
#
_symmetry.space_group_name_H-M   'P 1'
#
loop_
_entity.id
_entity.type
_entity.pdbx_description
1 polymer ?
#
loop_
_entity_poly.entity_id
_entity_poly.type
_entity_poly.pdbx_seq_one_letter_code
_entity_poly.pdbx_strand_id
1 'polypeptide(L)'
;MTKWILGFVLFLQAISLQAQGFQPHWIGYPDVDSTAQIWFRQTYLCEGRPQFAMLEVVTTGYFDLYVNGYNVSTDVRMPFHKQAFNDRPISLCFDITRFLRPDSNTIAVWYSPSYPHIQPRQVAISYYGRYAENRPFSLVSDSNWLCRKANVRLDTTYDEIFHASDYSQTQWNAADFAPAYWQGAVSLAADNSQKTDYRRVAYTAERVTKIITPAYYVVEGDTTCYEFNTRFHGYVRVTLRDANMKERLNINGLGYQCSGEMDEQAYRKFTRRTFRNVWITGDQHFKNSQIQRVEGIETAPYPHISWH
;
A
#
# COMPACT_ATOMS: atom_id res chain seq x y z
N MET A 1 18.24 57.41 14.01
CA MET A 1 18.40 56.05 14.53
C MET A 1 17.08 55.22 14.54
N THR A 2 15.93 55.81 14.76
CA THR A 2 14.64 55.11 14.92
C THR A 2 14.11 54.43 13.63
N LYS A 3 14.42 54.93 12.43
CA LYS A 3 13.93 54.32 11.16
C LYS A 3 14.62 52.99 10.78
N TRP A 4 15.83 52.78 11.24
CA TRP A 4 16.57 51.53 10.97
C TRP A 4 16.15 50.38 11.89
N ILE A 5 15.68 50.70 13.09
CA ILE A 5 15.19 49.69 14.04
C ILE A 5 13.85 49.12 13.58
N LEU A 6 12.97 49.96 12.97
CA LEU A 6 11.68 49.49 12.45
C LEU A 6 11.85 48.55 11.24
N GLY A 7 12.83 48.82 10.35
CA GLY A 7 13.15 47.95 9.23
C GLY A 7 13.71 46.57 9.66
N PHE A 8 14.51 46.56 10.72
CA PHE A 8 15.07 45.30 11.24
C PHE A 8 14.04 44.44 11.95
N VAL A 9 13.06 45.03 12.64
CA VAL A 9 11.96 44.32 13.29
C VAL A 9 10.99 43.72 12.26
N LEU A 10 10.71 44.42 11.15
CA LEU A 10 9.91 43.90 10.05
C LEU A 10 10.63 42.78 9.28
N PHE A 11 11.95 42.81 9.20
CA PHE A 11 12.74 41.74 8.59
C PHE A 11 12.80 40.48 9.45
N LEU A 12 12.84 40.63 10.77
CA LEU A 12 12.77 39.51 11.70
C LEU A 12 11.41 38.83 11.77
N GLN A 13 10.32 39.53 11.49
CA GLN A 13 8.98 38.90 11.37
C GLN A 13 8.79 38.14 10.06
N ALA A 14 9.53 38.45 9.00
CA ALA A 14 9.49 37.72 7.74
C ALA A 14 10.26 36.37 7.77
N ILE A 15 11.12 36.16 8.77
CA ILE A 15 11.93 34.93 8.91
C ILE A 15 11.20 33.83 9.68
N SER A 16 10.06 34.12 10.30
CA SER A 16 9.24 33.12 11.00
C SER A 16 8.21 32.39 10.11
N LEU A 17 8.43 32.34 8.81
CA LEU A 17 7.86 31.30 7.97
C LEU A 17 8.60 29.99 8.27
N GLN A 18 8.39 29.48 9.47
CA GLN A 18 8.67 28.07 9.74
C GLN A 18 7.91 27.28 8.68
N ALA A 19 8.65 26.57 7.85
CA ALA A 19 8.06 25.49 7.08
C ALA A 19 7.30 24.63 8.10
N GLN A 20 5.96 24.74 8.11
CA GLN A 20 5.14 23.87 8.93
C GLN A 20 5.49 22.47 8.48
N GLY A 21 6.21 21.76 9.32
CA GLY A 21 6.46 20.34 9.09
C GLY A 21 5.11 19.65 8.91
N PHE A 22 5.06 18.63 8.10
CA PHE A 22 3.89 17.82 7.91
C PHE A 22 3.34 17.41 9.29
N GLN A 23 2.13 17.87 9.60
CA GLN A 23 1.39 17.43 10.77
C GLN A 23 0.42 16.35 10.31
N PRO A 24 0.62 15.08 10.69
CA PRO A 24 -0.24 14.02 10.26
C PRO A 24 -1.65 14.19 10.85
N HIS A 25 -2.65 14.28 9.99
CA HIS A 25 -4.05 14.16 10.33
C HIS A 25 -4.45 12.70 10.20
N TRP A 26 -4.39 11.97 11.31
CA TRP A 26 -4.58 10.54 11.35
C TRP A 26 -6.04 10.15 11.17
N ILE A 27 -6.26 9.17 10.30
CA ILE A 27 -7.56 8.50 10.14
C ILE A 27 -7.37 6.99 10.31
N GLY A 28 -8.42 6.34 10.78
CA GLY A 28 -8.46 4.89 10.98
C GLY A 28 -9.78 4.28 10.54
N TYR A 29 -9.80 2.96 10.53
CA TYR A 29 -11.01 2.20 10.32
C TYR A 29 -11.84 2.18 11.62
N PRO A 30 -13.17 2.36 11.57
CA PRO A 30 -14.00 2.47 12.78
C PRO A 30 -13.98 1.23 13.68
N ASP A 31 -13.92 0.03 13.09
CA ASP A 31 -13.94 -1.22 13.87
C ASP A 31 -12.54 -1.63 14.32
N VAL A 32 -12.47 -2.21 15.50
CA VAL A 32 -11.24 -2.80 16.04
C VAL A 32 -11.03 -4.18 15.45
N ASP A 33 -10.45 -4.27 14.27
CA ASP A 33 -10.03 -5.54 13.66
C ASP A 33 -8.52 -5.51 13.45
N SER A 34 -7.82 -6.32 14.23
CA SER A 34 -6.35 -6.35 14.20
C SER A 34 -5.77 -7.09 13.00
N THR A 35 -6.57 -7.79 12.23
CA THR A 35 -6.13 -8.64 11.12
C THR A 35 -6.49 -8.09 9.75
N ALA A 36 -7.53 -7.27 9.65
CA ALA A 36 -8.01 -6.76 8.38
C ALA A 36 -7.01 -5.81 7.73
N GLN A 37 -6.81 -5.99 6.44
CA GLN A 37 -6.27 -4.94 5.59
C GLN A 37 -7.42 -3.99 5.23
N ILE A 38 -7.11 -2.72 5.05
CA ILE A 38 -8.12 -1.67 4.86
C ILE A 38 -7.85 -0.92 3.56
N TRP A 39 -8.89 -0.69 2.80
CA TRP A 39 -8.90 0.26 1.70
C TRP A 39 -9.44 1.59 2.21
N PHE A 40 -8.68 2.66 1.95
CA PHE A 40 -9.08 4.05 2.18
C PHE A 40 -9.13 4.75 0.82
N ARG A 41 -10.11 5.64 0.62
CA ARG A 41 -10.18 6.47 -0.58
C ARG A 41 -10.87 7.79 -0.34
N GLN A 42 -10.50 8.80 -1.12
CA GLN A 42 -11.19 10.09 -1.22
C GLN A 42 -11.10 10.60 -2.66
N THR A 43 -12.22 11.13 -3.15
CA THR A 43 -12.28 11.81 -4.45
C THR A 43 -12.37 13.30 -4.22
N TYR A 44 -11.42 14.02 -4.79
CA TYR A 44 -11.35 15.48 -4.73
C TYR A 44 -11.79 16.07 -6.06
N LEU A 45 -12.76 16.99 -6.03
CA LEU A 45 -13.15 17.78 -7.18
C LEU A 45 -12.09 18.84 -7.43
N CYS A 46 -11.77 19.11 -8.69
CA CYS A 46 -10.73 20.01 -9.10
C CYS A 46 -11.28 21.13 -10.00
N GLU A 47 -10.73 22.32 -9.85
CA GLU A 47 -11.01 23.48 -10.72
C GLU A 47 -9.98 23.54 -11.86
N GLY A 48 -9.87 22.47 -12.63
CA GLY A 48 -8.85 22.27 -13.64
C GLY A 48 -7.71 21.35 -13.18
N ARG A 49 -6.87 20.93 -14.11
CA ARG A 49 -5.74 20.04 -13.81
C ARG A 49 -4.66 20.78 -13.03
N PRO A 50 -4.26 20.29 -11.84
CA PRO A 50 -3.11 20.85 -11.15
C PRO A 50 -1.84 20.76 -12.01
N GLN A 51 -1.05 21.82 -12.01
CA GLN A 51 0.24 21.87 -12.75
C GLN A 51 1.34 21.10 -12.02
N PHE A 52 1.24 21.07 -10.69
CA PHE A 52 2.15 20.37 -9.82
C PHE A 52 1.39 19.88 -8.59
N ALA A 53 1.63 18.63 -8.19
CA ALA A 53 1.07 18.11 -6.96
C ALA A 53 1.89 16.98 -6.34
N MET A 54 1.92 16.99 -5.01
CA MET A 54 2.59 16.02 -4.17
C MET A 54 1.59 15.34 -3.25
N LEU A 55 1.86 14.08 -2.96
CA LEU A 55 1.23 13.33 -1.87
C LEU A 55 2.28 12.96 -0.84
N GLU A 56 2.04 13.34 0.40
CA GLU A 56 2.80 12.86 1.54
C GLU A 56 1.93 11.87 2.32
N VAL A 57 2.45 10.64 2.54
CA VAL A 57 1.74 9.54 3.16
C VAL A 57 2.55 9.01 4.32
N VAL A 58 1.91 8.83 5.46
CA VAL A 58 2.47 8.16 6.62
C VAL A 58 1.49 7.13 7.16
N THR A 59 1.98 5.95 7.51
CA THR A 59 1.16 4.85 8.03
C THR A 59 1.86 4.15 9.19
N THR A 60 1.08 3.45 10.00
CA THR A 60 1.59 2.53 11.02
C THR A 60 1.70 1.08 10.53
N GLY A 61 1.69 0.86 9.24
CA GLY A 61 1.80 -0.45 8.60
C GLY A 61 2.36 -0.32 7.19
N TYR A 62 2.21 -1.37 6.39
CA TYR A 62 2.52 -1.30 4.96
C TYR A 62 1.37 -0.66 4.18
N PHE A 63 1.69 -0.09 3.04
CA PHE A 63 0.67 0.46 2.15
C PHE A 63 1.06 0.39 0.68
N ASP A 64 0.04 0.39 -0.18
CA ASP A 64 0.13 0.78 -1.57
C ASP A 64 -0.65 2.07 -1.78
N LEU A 65 -0.17 2.92 -2.68
CA LEU A 65 -0.76 4.21 -3.02
C LEU A 65 -1.22 4.23 -4.46
N TYR A 66 -2.45 4.68 -4.67
CA TYR A 66 -3.06 4.79 -5.99
C TYR A 66 -3.60 6.20 -6.22
N VAL A 67 -3.49 6.66 -7.46
CA VAL A 67 -4.14 7.88 -7.94
C VAL A 67 -4.89 7.54 -9.22
N ASN A 68 -6.21 7.74 -9.23
CA ASN A 68 -7.09 7.43 -10.35
C ASN A 68 -6.95 5.99 -10.91
N GLY A 69 -6.75 5.02 -10.02
CA GLY A 69 -6.56 3.61 -10.36
C GLY A 69 -5.11 3.21 -10.67
N TYR A 70 -4.20 4.16 -10.84
CA TYR A 70 -2.79 3.89 -11.13
C TYR A 70 -1.96 3.79 -9.85
N ASN A 71 -1.15 2.73 -9.73
CA ASN A 71 -0.17 2.64 -8.65
C ASN A 71 0.90 3.72 -8.82
N VAL A 72 1.17 4.47 -7.76
CA VAL A 72 2.11 5.60 -7.78
C VAL A 72 3.56 5.15 -7.73
N SER A 73 3.84 4.01 -7.09
CA SER A 73 5.19 3.50 -6.86
C SER A 73 5.39 2.14 -7.52
N THR A 74 6.62 1.89 -7.94
CA THR A 74 7.09 0.56 -8.38
C THR A 74 7.65 -0.27 -7.23
N ASP A 75 7.64 0.26 -6.00
CA ASP A 75 8.10 -0.47 -4.83
C ASP A 75 7.09 -1.56 -4.46
N VAL A 76 7.58 -2.74 -4.12
CA VAL A 76 6.73 -3.91 -3.90
C VAL A 76 6.02 -3.84 -2.57
N ARG A 77 6.62 -3.14 -1.61
CA ARG A 77 6.08 -2.95 -0.26
C ARG A 77 6.61 -1.64 0.34
N MET A 78 5.72 -0.80 0.82
CA MET A 78 6.04 0.50 1.40
C MET A 78 5.40 0.67 2.79
N PRO A 79 6.07 1.36 3.72
CA PRO A 79 7.51 1.59 3.75
C PRO A 79 8.26 0.30 4.06
N PHE A 80 9.43 0.08 3.49
CA PHE A 80 10.26 -1.06 3.86
C PHE A 80 11.21 -0.67 5.00
N HIS A 81 11.13 -1.40 6.10
CA HIS A 81 12.05 -1.29 7.22
C HIS A 81 12.87 -2.57 7.36
N LYS A 82 14.18 -2.46 7.21
CA LYS A 82 15.10 -3.57 7.45
C LYS A 82 15.16 -3.96 8.93
N GLN A 83 14.85 -3.01 9.81
CA GLN A 83 14.81 -3.19 11.24
C GLN A 83 13.56 -2.48 11.77
N ALA A 84 12.89 -3.06 12.75
CA ALA A 84 11.82 -2.42 13.49
C ALA A 84 12.38 -1.25 14.32
N PHE A 85 12.86 -0.22 13.62
CA PHE A 85 13.49 0.92 14.25
C PHE A 85 12.45 1.79 14.91
N ASN A 86 12.53 1.83 16.21
CA ASN A 86 12.03 2.89 17.06
C ASN A 86 10.53 3.19 16.94
N ASP A 87 9.71 2.23 16.50
CA ASP A 87 8.24 2.36 16.47
C ASP A 87 7.72 3.66 15.82
N ARG A 88 8.55 4.27 14.96
CA ARG A 88 8.22 5.55 14.32
C ARG A 88 7.72 5.34 12.91
N PRO A 89 6.50 5.79 12.59
CA PRO A 89 6.01 5.82 11.23
C PRO A 89 6.93 6.67 10.33
N ILE A 90 7.11 6.24 9.08
CA ILE A 90 7.89 6.97 8.08
C ILE A 90 6.94 7.71 7.17
N SER A 91 7.21 9.01 6.94
CA SER A 91 6.54 9.80 5.91
C SER A 91 7.25 9.62 4.57
N LEU A 92 6.49 9.25 3.55
CA LEU A 92 6.95 9.16 2.16
C LEU A 92 6.22 10.19 1.30
N CYS A 93 6.99 10.86 0.43
CA CYS A 93 6.47 11.89 -0.45
C CYS A 93 6.60 11.48 -1.92
N PHE A 94 5.52 11.67 -2.69
CA PHE A 94 5.41 11.24 -4.09
C PHE A 94 4.97 12.40 -4.97
N ASP A 95 5.65 12.62 -6.09
CA ASP A 95 5.14 13.46 -7.18
C ASP A 95 4.07 12.70 -7.94
N ILE A 96 2.84 13.20 -7.87
CA ILE A 96 1.67 12.58 -8.50
C ILE A 96 1.15 13.36 -9.70
N THR A 97 1.83 14.41 -10.10
CA THR A 97 1.39 15.36 -11.13
C THR A 97 0.95 14.66 -12.42
N ARG A 98 1.68 13.63 -12.85
CA ARG A 98 1.41 12.89 -14.09
C ARG A 98 0.09 12.11 -14.07
N PHE A 99 -0.42 11.74 -12.88
CA PHE A 99 -1.62 10.92 -12.72
C PHE A 99 -2.91 11.74 -12.64
N LEU A 100 -2.80 13.07 -12.56
CA LEU A 100 -3.94 13.94 -12.27
C LEU A 100 -4.79 14.22 -13.50
N ARG A 101 -6.10 14.33 -13.26
CA ARG A 101 -7.15 14.69 -14.20
C ARG A 101 -7.67 16.11 -13.91
N PRO A 102 -8.34 16.77 -14.89
CA PRO A 102 -8.83 18.15 -14.70
C PRO A 102 -10.06 18.25 -13.79
N ASP A 103 -10.93 17.25 -13.77
CA ASP A 103 -12.26 17.37 -13.14
C ASP A 103 -12.28 16.83 -11.71
N SER A 104 -11.69 15.66 -11.53
CA SER A 104 -11.64 15.00 -10.21
C SER A 104 -10.47 14.04 -10.11
N ASN A 105 -9.97 13.87 -8.89
CA ASN A 105 -8.86 12.96 -8.62
C ASN A 105 -9.17 12.10 -7.39
N THR A 106 -9.16 10.80 -7.59
CA THR A 106 -9.28 9.82 -6.50
C THR A 106 -7.91 9.42 -6.00
N ILE A 107 -7.68 9.64 -4.72
CA ILE A 107 -6.53 9.13 -3.99
C ILE A 107 -6.98 7.94 -3.18
N ALA A 108 -6.28 6.83 -3.26
CA ALA A 108 -6.62 5.61 -2.58
C ALA A 108 -5.39 4.94 -1.96
N VAL A 109 -5.57 4.38 -0.77
CA VAL A 109 -4.51 3.71 -0.01
C VAL A 109 -4.98 2.31 0.38
N TRP A 110 -4.18 1.30 0.07
CA TRP A 110 -4.35 -0.04 0.59
C TRP A 110 -3.41 -0.20 1.78
N TYR A 111 -3.97 -0.22 2.98
CA TYR A 111 -3.23 -0.35 4.23
C TYR A 111 -3.21 -1.80 4.70
N SER A 112 -2.07 -2.26 5.18
CA SER A 112 -1.90 -3.57 5.83
C SER A 112 -1.28 -3.42 7.21
N PRO A 113 -1.86 -4.05 8.25
CA PRO A 113 -1.34 -4.00 9.62
C PRO A 113 -0.13 -4.93 9.82
N SER A 114 0.85 -4.87 8.93
CA SER A 114 2.00 -5.79 8.91
C SER A 114 3.09 -5.46 9.95
N TYR A 115 2.91 -4.40 10.72
CA TYR A 115 3.71 -4.10 11.90
C TYR A 115 2.86 -4.31 13.17
N PRO A 116 2.82 -5.52 13.74
CA PRO A 116 1.91 -5.85 14.85
C PRO A 116 2.21 -5.06 16.13
N HIS A 117 3.44 -4.61 16.31
CA HIS A 117 3.89 -3.84 17.47
C HIS A 117 3.60 -2.35 17.38
N ILE A 118 3.23 -1.82 16.20
CA ILE A 118 2.87 -0.42 16.02
C ILE A 118 1.36 -0.25 16.15
N GLN A 119 0.94 0.56 17.10
CA GLN A 119 -0.44 0.92 17.38
C GLN A 119 -0.54 2.43 17.62
N PRO A 120 -1.68 3.09 17.36
CA PRO A 120 -2.87 2.58 16.69
C PRO A 120 -2.66 2.32 15.18
N ARG A 121 -3.61 1.63 14.54
CA ARG A 121 -3.59 1.32 13.10
C ARG A 121 -4.21 2.47 12.33
N GLN A 122 -3.37 3.24 11.67
CA GLN A 122 -3.77 4.52 11.13
C GLN A 122 -2.95 4.91 9.90
N VAL A 123 -3.53 5.80 9.12
CA VAL A 123 -2.92 6.41 7.95
C VAL A 123 -3.17 7.92 7.99
N ALA A 124 -2.21 8.70 7.52
CA ALA A 124 -2.41 10.13 7.30
C ALA A 124 -1.86 10.51 5.93
N ILE A 125 -2.62 11.33 5.23
CA ILE A 125 -2.31 11.78 3.87
C ILE A 125 -2.37 13.30 3.81
N SER A 126 -1.39 13.91 3.16
CA SER A 126 -1.42 15.31 2.77
C SER A 126 -1.29 15.42 1.25
N TYR A 127 -2.28 16.02 0.60
CA TYR A 127 -2.34 16.26 -0.84
C TYR A 127 -2.24 17.75 -1.08
N TYR A 128 -1.15 18.19 -1.69
CA TYR A 128 -0.88 19.62 -1.89
C TYR A 128 -0.22 19.89 -3.24
N GLY A 129 -0.36 21.11 -3.71
CA GLY A 129 0.19 21.48 -5.00
C GLY A 129 -0.22 22.88 -5.45
N ARG A 130 -0.23 23.06 -6.76
CA ARG A 130 -0.57 24.34 -7.41
C ARG A 130 -1.34 24.12 -8.70
N TYR A 131 -2.37 24.91 -8.86
CA TYR A 131 -3.07 25.09 -10.13
C TYR A 131 -2.36 26.13 -11.03
N ALA A 132 -2.95 26.43 -12.18
CA ALA A 132 -2.54 27.54 -13.03
C ALA A 132 -2.46 28.84 -12.21
N GLU A 133 -1.67 29.82 -12.70
CA GLU A 133 -1.45 31.11 -12.03
C GLU A 133 -0.86 30.99 -10.63
N ASN A 134 -0.14 29.89 -10.38
CA ASN A 134 0.52 29.61 -9.10
C ASN A 134 -0.41 29.54 -7.87
N ARG A 135 -1.71 29.28 -8.08
CA ARG A 135 -2.72 29.17 -7.01
C ARG A 135 -2.49 27.89 -6.19
N PRO A 136 -2.08 27.97 -4.92
CA PRO A 136 -1.77 26.80 -4.10
C PRO A 136 -3.05 26.12 -3.59
N PHE A 137 -2.94 24.82 -3.30
CA PHE A 137 -3.91 24.07 -2.52
C PHE A 137 -3.20 23.13 -1.55
N SER A 138 -3.88 22.82 -0.44
CA SER A 138 -3.42 21.85 0.56
C SER A 138 -4.62 21.20 1.22
N LEU A 139 -4.69 19.87 1.14
CA LEU A 139 -5.77 19.03 1.65
C LEU A 139 -5.15 17.94 2.51
N VAL A 140 -5.81 17.57 3.58
CA VAL A 140 -5.34 16.52 4.50
C VAL A 140 -6.42 15.44 4.67
N SER A 141 -6.01 14.27 5.11
CA SER A 141 -6.96 13.21 5.46
C SER A 141 -7.85 13.62 6.63
N ASP A 142 -9.13 13.31 6.52
CA ASP A 142 -10.17 13.61 7.49
C ASP A 142 -11.28 12.54 7.48
N SER A 143 -12.35 12.75 8.24
CA SER A 143 -13.49 11.85 8.30
C SER A 143 -14.32 11.74 7.01
N ASN A 144 -14.06 12.58 6.00
CA ASN A 144 -14.70 12.46 4.68
C ASN A 144 -14.06 11.35 3.83
N TRP A 145 -12.90 10.87 4.23
CA TRP A 145 -12.33 9.69 3.60
C TRP A 145 -13.22 8.49 3.84
N LEU A 146 -13.46 7.73 2.79
CA LEU A 146 -14.20 6.48 2.85
C LEU A 146 -13.24 5.33 3.09
N CYS A 147 -13.69 4.35 3.88
CA CYS A 147 -12.90 3.17 4.17
C CYS A 147 -13.75 1.89 4.17
N ARG A 148 -13.08 0.77 3.92
CA ARG A 148 -13.67 -0.57 3.93
C ARG A 148 -12.59 -1.61 4.20
N LYS A 149 -12.97 -2.74 4.84
CA LYS A 149 -12.10 -3.92 4.89
C LYS A 149 -11.80 -4.40 3.48
N ALA A 150 -10.53 -4.60 3.18
CA ALA A 150 -10.07 -5.18 1.93
C ALA A 150 -10.45 -6.67 1.84
N ASN A 151 -10.28 -7.24 0.66
CA ASN A 151 -10.47 -8.68 0.43
C ASN A 151 -9.28 -9.54 0.91
N VAL A 152 -8.41 -8.98 1.73
CA VAL A 152 -7.26 -9.66 2.34
C VAL A 152 -7.25 -9.37 3.84
N ARG A 153 -6.96 -10.40 4.61
CA ARG A 153 -6.72 -10.28 6.06
C ARG A 153 -5.51 -11.13 6.45
N LEU A 154 -4.96 -10.87 7.62
CA LEU A 154 -3.93 -11.72 8.22
C LEU A 154 -4.58 -12.84 9.03
N ASP A 155 -3.99 -14.02 9.03
CA ASP A 155 -4.33 -15.10 9.94
C ASP A 155 -3.58 -14.96 11.28
N THR A 156 -3.72 -15.94 12.16
CA THR A 156 -3.06 -15.97 13.47
C THR A 156 -1.54 -16.14 13.39
N THR A 157 -1.01 -16.55 12.25
CA THR A 157 0.43 -16.70 11.97
C THR A 157 1.01 -15.51 11.22
N TYR A 158 0.22 -14.44 11.04
CA TYR A 158 0.52 -13.28 10.23
C TYR A 158 0.79 -13.60 8.74
N ASP A 159 0.16 -14.68 8.24
CA ASP A 159 0.08 -14.93 6.80
C ASP A 159 -1.22 -14.38 6.22
N GLU A 160 -1.28 -14.22 4.92
CA GLU A 160 -2.44 -13.63 4.26
C GLU A 160 -3.50 -14.68 3.92
N ILE A 161 -4.77 -14.30 4.10
CA ILE A 161 -5.92 -14.97 3.54
C ILE A 161 -6.55 -14.03 2.53
N PHE A 162 -6.50 -14.42 1.27
CA PHE A 162 -6.93 -13.60 0.14
C PHE A 162 -8.24 -14.13 -0.44
N HIS A 163 -9.29 -13.32 -0.45
CA HIS A 163 -10.59 -13.61 -1.02
C HIS A 163 -10.76 -12.87 -2.37
N ALA A 164 -10.15 -13.38 -3.43
CA ALA A 164 -10.17 -12.71 -4.73
C ALA A 164 -11.59 -12.60 -5.31
N SER A 165 -12.48 -13.55 -5.02
CA SER A 165 -13.87 -13.54 -5.45
C SER A 165 -14.68 -12.34 -4.95
N ASP A 166 -14.28 -11.70 -3.85
CA ASP A 166 -15.10 -10.67 -3.24
C ASP A 166 -15.10 -9.35 -4.02
N TYR A 167 -14.02 -9.09 -4.80
CA TYR A 167 -13.84 -7.83 -5.52
C TYR A 167 -13.09 -7.98 -6.85
N SER A 168 -13.18 -9.12 -7.50
CA SER A 168 -12.39 -9.48 -8.68
C SER A 168 -12.51 -8.48 -9.84
N GLN A 169 -13.71 -7.89 -10.03
CA GLN A 169 -13.98 -6.99 -11.15
C GLN A 169 -14.07 -5.52 -10.76
N THR A 170 -13.78 -5.17 -9.51
CA THR A 170 -13.95 -3.81 -9.02
C THR A 170 -12.63 -3.07 -8.90
N GLN A 171 -12.49 -2.02 -9.68
CA GLN A 171 -11.41 -1.05 -9.53
C GLN A 171 -11.74 -0.08 -8.38
N TRP A 172 -11.72 -0.55 -7.16
CA TRP A 172 -12.09 0.23 -5.97
C TRP A 172 -11.31 1.55 -5.81
N ASN A 173 -10.14 1.65 -6.44
CA ASN A 173 -9.22 2.79 -6.42
C ASN A 173 -9.38 3.72 -7.64
N ALA A 174 -10.30 3.42 -8.56
CA ALA A 174 -10.57 4.23 -9.74
C ALA A 174 -11.52 5.40 -9.41
N ALA A 175 -11.46 6.45 -10.25
CA ALA A 175 -12.25 7.66 -10.04
C ALA A 175 -13.76 7.45 -10.25
N ASP A 176 -14.13 6.57 -11.15
CA ASP A 176 -15.50 6.25 -11.53
C ASP A 176 -16.16 5.16 -10.67
N PHE A 177 -15.43 4.61 -9.71
CA PHE A 177 -15.97 3.64 -8.76
C PHE A 177 -16.98 4.28 -7.81
N ALA A 178 -18.20 3.72 -7.75
CA ALA A 178 -19.22 4.11 -6.79
C ALA A 178 -19.03 3.33 -5.46
N PRO A 179 -18.64 3.99 -4.36
CA PRO A 179 -18.30 3.33 -3.11
C PRO A 179 -19.55 2.98 -2.27
N ALA A 180 -20.49 2.22 -2.83
CA ALA A 180 -21.63 1.72 -2.10
C ALA A 180 -21.18 0.86 -0.90
N TYR A 181 -21.81 1.05 0.26
CA TYR A 181 -21.50 0.34 1.51
C TYR A 181 -20.11 0.62 2.11
N TRP A 182 -19.42 1.67 1.66
CA TRP A 182 -18.26 2.17 2.34
C TRP A 182 -18.66 3.11 3.47
N GLN A 183 -17.90 3.13 4.53
CA GLN A 183 -18.14 3.99 5.69
C GLN A 183 -17.10 5.09 5.79
N GLY A 184 -17.44 6.17 6.49
CA GLY A 184 -16.49 7.24 6.79
C GLY A 184 -15.36 6.73 7.69
N ALA A 185 -14.14 7.16 7.43
CA ALA A 185 -13.03 6.94 8.33
C ALA A 185 -13.22 7.73 9.63
N VAL A 186 -12.62 7.27 10.72
CA VAL A 186 -12.61 8.01 11.98
C VAL A 186 -11.34 8.82 12.09
N SER A 187 -11.49 10.10 12.45
CA SER A 187 -10.33 10.94 12.80
C SER A 187 -9.78 10.49 14.15
N LEU A 188 -8.48 10.26 14.18
CA LEU A 188 -7.77 9.84 15.38
C LEU A 188 -6.96 11.01 15.95
N ALA A 189 -6.95 11.13 17.27
CA ALA A 189 -6.12 12.14 17.91
C ALA A 189 -4.64 11.92 17.56
N ALA A 190 -3.94 12.98 17.26
CA ALA A 190 -2.48 12.91 17.12
C ALA A 190 -1.89 12.49 18.47
N ASP A 191 -1.30 11.31 18.53
CA ASP A 191 -0.48 10.94 19.66
C ASP A 191 0.85 11.68 19.52
N ASN A 192 0.99 12.75 20.31
CA ASN A 192 2.21 13.58 20.34
C ASN A 192 3.45 12.80 20.80
N SER A 193 3.28 11.59 21.34
CA SER A 193 4.38 10.68 21.67
C SER A 193 4.97 9.99 20.46
N GLN A 194 4.20 9.84 19.36
CA GLN A 194 4.66 9.23 18.10
C GLN A 194 5.33 10.28 17.20
N LYS A 195 6.63 10.44 17.37
CA LYS A 195 7.40 11.26 16.44
C LYS A 195 7.48 10.55 15.09
N THR A 196 6.95 11.17 14.05
CA THR A 196 7.09 10.70 12.67
C THR A 196 8.51 10.95 12.17
N ASP A 197 9.13 9.94 11.60
CA ASP A 197 10.44 10.09 10.94
C ASP A 197 10.22 10.60 9.51
N TYR A 198 10.54 11.85 9.28
CA TYR A 198 10.40 12.50 7.96
C TYR A 198 11.60 12.17 7.09
N ARG A 199 11.55 11.06 6.40
CA ARG A 199 12.57 10.69 5.41
C ARG A 199 12.10 11.01 4.00
N ARG A 200 12.28 12.25 3.59
CA ARG A 200 11.92 12.68 2.22
C ARG A 200 12.84 12.12 1.14
N VAL A 201 14.05 11.73 1.45
CA VAL A 201 15.10 11.59 0.43
C VAL A 201 15.77 10.22 0.40
N ALA A 202 15.73 9.43 1.46
CA ALA A 202 16.44 8.16 1.50
C ALA A 202 15.71 7.12 2.37
N TYR A 203 14.68 6.51 1.83
CA TYR A 203 14.17 5.26 2.40
C TYR A 203 14.64 4.07 1.58
N THR A 204 14.75 2.92 2.23
CA THR A 204 15.04 1.69 1.53
C THR A 204 13.73 1.15 0.95
N ALA A 205 13.64 1.11 -0.38
CA ALA A 205 12.53 0.50 -1.09
C ALA A 205 12.71 -1.03 -1.16
N GLU A 206 11.62 -1.78 -1.16
CA GLU A 206 11.65 -3.19 -1.50
C GLU A 206 11.34 -3.35 -2.98
N ARG A 207 12.22 -4.05 -3.72
CA ARG A 207 12.06 -4.28 -5.15
C ARG A 207 12.19 -5.74 -5.51
N VAL A 208 11.57 -6.12 -6.62
CA VAL A 208 11.82 -7.41 -7.26
C VAL A 208 13.24 -7.39 -7.81
N THR A 209 14.04 -8.36 -7.39
CA THR A 209 15.42 -8.52 -7.84
C THR A 209 15.57 -9.66 -8.83
N LYS A 210 14.71 -10.69 -8.71
CA LYS A 210 14.77 -11.86 -9.58
C LYS A 210 13.42 -12.56 -9.66
N ILE A 211 13.12 -13.10 -10.83
CA ILE A 211 12.03 -14.06 -11.05
C ILE A 211 12.67 -15.43 -11.28
N ILE A 212 12.27 -16.40 -10.48
CA ILE A 212 12.88 -17.74 -10.41
C ILE A 212 11.80 -18.76 -10.78
N THR A 213 12.13 -19.66 -11.71
CA THR A 213 11.30 -20.80 -12.03
C THR A 213 11.67 -22.01 -11.17
N PRO A 214 10.71 -22.85 -10.77
CA PRO A 214 11.03 -24.12 -10.12
C PRO A 214 11.90 -25.01 -11.01
N ALA A 215 12.75 -25.81 -10.40
CA ALA A 215 13.57 -26.78 -11.10
C ALA A 215 12.73 -28.01 -11.55
N TYR A 216 11.86 -28.46 -10.67
CA TYR A 216 10.92 -29.53 -10.92
C TYR A 216 9.74 -29.44 -9.93
N TYR A 217 8.74 -30.29 -10.14
CA TYR A 217 7.66 -30.48 -9.19
C TYR A 217 7.32 -31.97 -9.04
N VAL A 218 6.73 -32.31 -7.92
CA VAL A 218 6.24 -33.65 -7.59
C VAL A 218 4.79 -33.53 -7.14
N VAL A 219 3.94 -34.44 -7.63
CA VAL A 219 2.54 -34.53 -7.20
C VAL A 219 2.39 -35.72 -6.28
N GLU A 220 1.92 -35.47 -5.07
CA GLU A 220 1.66 -36.49 -4.04
C GLU A 220 0.20 -36.34 -3.57
N GLY A 221 -0.69 -37.19 -4.10
CA GLY A 221 -2.12 -37.06 -3.83
C GLY A 221 -2.67 -35.69 -4.25
N ASP A 222 -3.25 -34.96 -3.29
CA ASP A 222 -3.85 -33.65 -3.51
C ASP A 222 -2.83 -32.48 -3.37
N THR A 223 -1.57 -32.82 -3.15
CA THR A 223 -0.51 -31.83 -2.92
C THR A 223 0.47 -31.82 -4.09
N THR A 224 0.81 -30.62 -4.56
CA THR A 224 1.92 -30.42 -5.50
C THR A 224 3.04 -29.66 -4.82
N CYS A 225 4.24 -30.25 -4.82
CA CYS A 225 5.45 -29.64 -4.30
C CYS A 225 6.32 -29.14 -5.45
N TYR A 226 6.62 -27.86 -5.47
CA TYR A 226 7.55 -27.22 -6.39
C TYR A 226 8.87 -26.97 -5.68
N GLU A 227 9.99 -27.46 -6.24
CA GLU A 227 11.31 -27.24 -5.68
C GLU A 227 12.10 -26.23 -6.53
N PHE A 228 12.72 -25.27 -5.85
CA PHE A 228 13.59 -24.27 -6.45
C PHE A 228 15.06 -24.63 -6.19
N ASN A 229 15.94 -24.43 -7.18
CA ASN A 229 17.37 -24.73 -7.05
C ASN A 229 18.05 -23.98 -5.90
N THR A 230 17.57 -22.78 -5.60
CA THR A 230 18.12 -21.91 -4.57
C THR A 230 17.03 -21.38 -3.64
N ARG A 231 17.39 -21.11 -2.39
CA ARG A 231 16.49 -20.36 -1.49
C ARG A 231 16.39 -18.91 -1.96
N PHE A 232 15.20 -18.34 -1.83
CA PHE A 232 14.95 -16.92 -2.08
C PHE A 232 14.02 -16.34 -0.99
N HIS A 233 14.16 -15.05 -0.73
CA HIS A 233 13.24 -14.31 0.15
C HIS A 233 12.31 -13.44 -0.69
N GLY A 234 11.02 -13.54 -0.45
CA GLY A 234 10.01 -12.81 -1.22
C GLY A 234 8.64 -13.44 -1.14
N TYR A 235 8.05 -13.72 -2.29
CA TYR A 235 6.75 -14.39 -2.39
C TYR A 235 6.71 -15.32 -3.61
N VAL A 236 5.72 -16.21 -3.62
CA VAL A 236 5.43 -17.09 -4.76
C VAL A 236 4.21 -16.53 -5.48
N ARG A 237 4.25 -16.50 -6.80
CA ARG A 237 3.14 -16.19 -7.68
C ARG A 237 2.72 -17.45 -8.41
N VAL A 238 1.46 -17.81 -8.28
CA VAL A 238 0.85 -18.93 -8.98
C VAL A 238 -0.18 -18.39 -9.97
N THR A 239 0.00 -18.73 -11.26
CA THR A 239 -1.00 -18.41 -12.29
C THR A 239 -1.92 -19.60 -12.44
N LEU A 240 -3.22 -19.35 -12.31
CA LEU A 240 -4.28 -20.35 -12.38
C LEU A 240 -5.12 -20.15 -13.64
N ARG A 241 -5.55 -21.25 -14.25
CA ARG A 241 -6.49 -21.24 -15.36
C ARG A 241 -7.61 -22.22 -15.09
N ASP A 242 -8.82 -21.86 -15.49
CA ASP A 242 -10.03 -22.66 -15.28
C ASP A 242 -10.33 -22.96 -13.81
N ALA A 243 -9.82 -22.15 -12.89
CA ALA A 243 -10.24 -22.17 -11.51
C ALA A 243 -11.65 -21.58 -11.39
N ASN A 244 -12.53 -22.27 -10.64
CA ASN A 244 -13.88 -21.73 -10.46
C ASN A 244 -13.90 -20.68 -9.33
N MET A 245 -14.87 -19.79 -9.43
CA MET A 245 -15.11 -18.82 -8.35
C MET A 245 -15.31 -19.55 -7.02
N LYS A 246 -14.61 -19.09 -5.98
CA LYS A 246 -14.61 -19.62 -4.61
C LYS A 246 -13.87 -20.94 -4.39
N GLU A 247 -13.24 -21.53 -5.39
CA GLU A 247 -12.25 -22.58 -5.14
C GLU A 247 -11.15 -22.07 -4.19
N ARG A 248 -10.66 -22.93 -3.33
CA ARG A 248 -9.69 -22.55 -2.29
C ARG A 248 -8.40 -23.30 -2.47
N LEU A 249 -7.32 -22.53 -2.35
CA LEU A 249 -5.95 -23.04 -2.36
C LEU A 249 -5.22 -22.62 -1.09
N ASN A 250 -4.24 -23.43 -0.72
CA ASN A 250 -3.20 -23.03 0.21
C ASN A 250 -1.84 -23.07 -0.51
N ILE A 251 -1.13 -21.96 -0.53
CA ILE A 251 0.18 -21.83 -1.15
C ILE A 251 1.19 -21.54 -0.04
N ASN A 252 1.71 -22.59 0.58
CA ASN A 252 2.68 -22.47 1.68
C ASN A 252 2.22 -21.53 2.82
N GLY A 253 0.96 -21.58 3.22
CA GLY A 253 0.37 -20.74 4.26
C GLY A 253 -0.48 -19.58 3.73
N LEU A 254 -0.26 -19.11 2.50
CA LEU A 254 -1.22 -18.20 1.86
C LEU A 254 -2.54 -18.96 1.62
N GLY A 255 -3.60 -18.56 2.31
CA GLY A 255 -4.96 -19.00 1.96
C GLY A 255 -5.48 -18.16 0.80
N TYR A 256 -5.87 -18.77 -0.30
CA TYR A 256 -6.36 -18.07 -1.48
C TYR A 256 -7.70 -18.61 -1.93
N GLN A 257 -8.67 -17.73 -2.13
CA GLN A 257 -9.98 -18.07 -2.70
C GLN A 257 -10.10 -17.43 -4.08
N CYS A 258 -10.28 -18.28 -5.10
CA CYS A 258 -10.28 -17.87 -6.50
C CYS A 258 -11.44 -16.95 -6.88
N SER A 259 -11.19 -16.03 -7.79
CA SER A 259 -12.20 -15.19 -8.44
C SER A 259 -12.89 -15.88 -9.60
N GLY A 260 -12.23 -16.86 -10.23
CA GLY A 260 -12.68 -17.52 -11.44
C GLY A 260 -12.28 -16.77 -12.72
N GLU A 261 -11.36 -15.80 -12.63
CA GLU A 261 -10.82 -15.10 -13.80
C GLU A 261 -9.81 -15.96 -14.56
N MET A 262 -9.72 -15.74 -15.86
CA MET A 262 -8.72 -16.41 -16.70
C MET A 262 -7.31 -15.89 -16.35
N ASP A 263 -6.36 -16.82 -16.22
CA ASP A 263 -4.98 -16.51 -15.85
C ASP A 263 -4.85 -15.73 -14.52
N GLU A 264 -5.75 -16.04 -13.58
CA GLU A 264 -5.77 -15.47 -12.25
C GLU A 264 -4.45 -15.67 -11.51
N GLN A 265 -3.97 -14.64 -10.83
CA GLN A 265 -2.68 -14.68 -10.15
C GLN A 265 -2.87 -14.67 -8.63
N ALA A 266 -2.52 -15.77 -7.99
CA ALA A 266 -2.50 -15.92 -6.55
C ALA A 266 -1.11 -15.65 -5.98
N TYR A 267 -0.98 -14.62 -5.14
CA TYR A 267 0.27 -14.26 -4.48
C TYR A 267 0.04 -13.45 -3.20
N ARG A 268 1.06 -13.41 -2.33
CA ARG A 268 1.05 -12.56 -1.13
C ARG A 268 1.21 -11.10 -1.49
N LYS A 269 0.36 -10.26 -0.95
CA LYS A 269 0.39 -8.83 -1.21
C LYS A 269 1.49 -8.13 -0.38
N PHE A 270 1.44 -8.25 0.94
CA PHE A 270 2.34 -7.55 1.85
C PHE A 270 3.26 -8.47 2.65
N THR A 271 2.92 -9.74 2.82
CA THR A 271 3.77 -10.68 3.58
C THR A 271 4.87 -11.28 2.71
N ARG A 272 6.00 -11.56 3.32
CA ARG A 272 7.18 -12.17 2.68
C ARG A 272 7.67 -13.33 3.50
N ARG A 273 8.17 -14.34 2.83
CA ARG A 273 8.78 -15.52 3.44
C ARG A 273 10.02 -15.97 2.68
N THR A 274 10.75 -16.92 3.25
CA THR A 274 11.86 -17.57 2.57
C THR A 274 11.39 -18.94 2.08
N PHE A 275 11.60 -19.18 0.80
CA PHE A 275 11.17 -20.40 0.11
C PHE A 275 12.38 -21.15 -0.47
N ARG A 276 12.27 -22.46 -0.49
CA ARG A 276 12.99 -23.37 -1.37
C ARG A 276 12.02 -24.38 -1.97
N ASN A 277 11.11 -24.88 -1.15
CA ASN A 277 10.01 -25.74 -1.55
C ASN A 277 8.71 -25.00 -1.33
N VAL A 278 7.78 -25.19 -2.27
CA VAL A 278 6.46 -24.57 -2.24
C VAL A 278 5.40 -25.65 -2.39
N TRP A 279 4.61 -25.80 -1.35
CA TRP A 279 3.51 -26.77 -1.28
C TRP A 279 2.22 -26.06 -1.66
N ILE A 280 1.52 -26.63 -2.67
CA ILE A 280 0.22 -26.14 -3.10
C ILE A 280 -0.79 -27.26 -2.87
N THR A 281 -1.81 -26.96 -2.08
CA THR A 281 -2.96 -27.82 -1.85
C THR A 281 -4.24 -27.07 -2.23
N GLY A 282 -5.29 -27.78 -2.51
CA GLY A 282 -6.58 -27.17 -2.79
C GLY A 282 -7.73 -27.90 -2.09
N ASP A 283 -8.94 -27.35 -2.23
CA ASP A 283 -10.14 -28.03 -1.81
C ASP A 283 -10.53 -29.15 -2.80
N GLN A 284 -11.63 -29.83 -2.53
CA GLN A 284 -12.10 -30.97 -3.35
C GLN A 284 -12.39 -30.64 -4.83
N HIS A 285 -12.49 -29.36 -5.18
CA HIS A 285 -12.78 -28.90 -6.54
C HIS A 285 -11.52 -28.53 -7.31
N PHE A 286 -10.46 -28.21 -6.60
CA PHE A 286 -9.19 -27.82 -7.18
C PHE A 286 -8.48 -29.00 -7.85
N LYS A 287 -7.90 -28.74 -9.02
CA LYS A 287 -7.10 -29.72 -9.76
C LYS A 287 -5.73 -29.16 -10.08
N ASN A 288 -4.70 -29.98 -9.94
CA ASN A 288 -3.32 -29.57 -10.24
C ASN A 288 -3.14 -29.08 -11.67
N SER A 289 -3.97 -29.53 -12.62
CA SER A 289 -3.97 -29.07 -14.02
C SER A 289 -4.35 -27.58 -14.19
N GLN A 290 -4.98 -26.97 -13.17
CA GLN A 290 -5.31 -25.54 -13.15
C GLN A 290 -4.07 -24.67 -12.88
N ILE A 291 -2.99 -25.23 -12.34
CA ILE A 291 -1.72 -24.52 -12.15
C ILE A 291 -1.02 -24.43 -13.50
N GLN A 292 -0.99 -23.22 -14.07
CA GLN A 292 -0.31 -22.97 -15.35
C GLN A 292 1.16 -22.60 -15.14
N ARG A 293 1.44 -21.85 -14.07
CA ARG A 293 2.77 -21.33 -13.81
C ARG A 293 2.99 -21.11 -12.31
N VAL A 294 4.17 -21.45 -11.85
CA VAL A 294 4.65 -21.10 -10.50
C VAL A 294 5.96 -20.35 -10.63
N GLU A 295 6.07 -19.21 -9.98
CA GLU A 295 7.25 -18.35 -10.02
C GLU A 295 7.63 -17.94 -8.60
N GLY A 296 8.91 -18.06 -8.28
CA GLY A 296 9.50 -17.42 -7.11
C GLY A 296 9.86 -15.97 -7.43
N ILE A 297 9.30 -15.03 -6.71
CA ILE A 297 9.58 -13.61 -6.85
C ILE A 297 10.48 -13.20 -5.70
N GLU A 298 11.78 -13.09 -6.00
CA GLU A 298 12.77 -12.64 -5.02
C GLU A 298 12.67 -11.14 -4.86
N THR A 299 12.62 -10.68 -3.62
CA THR A 299 12.59 -9.27 -3.28
C THR A 299 13.71 -8.93 -2.31
N ALA A 300 14.30 -7.76 -2.48
CA ALA A 300 15.34 -7.27 -1.59
C ALA A 300 15.24 -5.76 -1.37
N PRO A 301 15.81 -5.29 -0.25
CA PRO A 301 15.94 -3.86 0.01
C PRO A 301 16.79 -3.21 -1.08
N TYR A 302 16.29 -2.15 -1.65
CA TYR A 302 17.00 -1.35 -2.64
C TYR A 302 17.10 0.09 -2.13
N PRO A 303 18.31 0.66 -1.97
CA PRO A 303 18.43 2.05 -1.54
C PRO A 303 17.82 2.98 -2.59
N HIS A 304 16.90 3.82 -2.18
CA HIS A 304 16.34 4.87 -3.03
C HIS A 304 17.40 5.97 -3.15
N ILE A 305 18.14 5.99 -4.24
CA ILE A 305 19.07 7.07 -4.56
C ILE A 305 18.28 8.13 -5.34
N SER A 306 18.00 9.26 -4.71
CA SER A 306 17.53 10.44 -5.44
C SER A 306 18.74 11.07 -6.13
N TRP A 307 18.73 11.06 -7.45
CA TRP A 307 19.64 11.90 -8.23
C TRP A 307 19.11 13.34 -8.14
N HIS A 308 19.88 14.22 -7.56
CA HIS A 308 19.64 15.67 -7.54
C HIS A 308 20.25 16.28 -8.79
#